data_ad7a349e0f99f54df201b21b77d6f7ab
#
_entry.id   ad7a349e0f99f54df201b21b77d6f7ab
#
_cell.length_a   1.000
_cell.length_b   1.000
_cell.length_c   1.000
_cell.angle_alpha   90.00
_cell.angle_beta   90.00
_cell.angle_gamma   90.00
#
_symmetry.space_group_name_H-M   'P 1'
#
loop_
_entity.id
_entity.type
_entity.pdbx_description
1 polymer ?
#
loop_
_entity_poly.entity_id
_entity_poly.type
_entity_poly.pdbx_seq_one_letter_code
_entity_poly.pdbx_strand_id
1 'polypeptide(L)'
;MTPKITFVGAGSVVFTQGLLADLFAYPELDGVHVALHDIDPDRLATALAAARRIAAVRGVKPVLTAHADRREALSGADFVVNMVQIGMAAATHTDFEVPARYGLRQTIGDTLGIGGIFRALRTFPFLKALGADIAEVCPEAWLLNYTNPMAMNVQYLGEATGLTRVVGLCHSVYWTVHGLAALVGVPFDEVTYVAAGVNHQAWVLRFEHAGADLYPRLHELAGSDEQLRRRVRFDMLRRLGYYPTETSEHSAEYVPWYLKHDSEVERLRLPIGDYLGIVAENEAEYERTRRAIAADEPLPVEGTGEYAPQIVHSVLTGTPRTVYGNVVNRGLIENLPSGGVVEVPCLVDGTGVRPTRIGALPPQLAALNRAYLSVNDLVVRAAVEDDPRHLRHAAMTDPATAAALPVERIFELCDDLVRAHGDRLQPGLRAVLGP
;
A
#
# COMPACT_ATOMS: atom_id res chain seq x y z
N MET A 1 16.82 -14.89 22.65
CA MET A 1 15.34 -14.91 22.73
C MET A 1 14.82 -15.30 21.35
N THR A 2 13.73 -16.05 21.29
CA THR A 2 13.07 -16.36 20.02
C THR A 2 12.42 -15.11 19.48
N PRO A 3 12.70 -14.68 18.25
CA PRO A 3 12.11 -13.47 17.68
C PRO A 3 10.59 -13.64 17.52
N LYS A 4 9.86 -12.56 17.82
CA LYS A 4 8.39 -12.54 17.74
C LYS A 4 7.91 -11.59 16.67
N ILE A 5 7.06 -12.11 15.77
CA ILE A 5 6.42 -11.37 14.69
C ILE A 5 4.92 -11.36 14.95
N THR A 6 4.33 -10.19 15.10
CA THR A 6 2.89 -10.03 15.31
C THR A 6 2.20 -9.55 14.05
N PHE A 7 1.20 -10.29 13.59
CA PHE A 7 0.35 -9.95 12.45
C PHE A 7 -0.93 -9.32 12.96
N VAL A 8 -1.15 -8.04 12.67
CA VAL A 8 -2.35 -7.29 13.04
C VAL A 8 -3.26 -7.17 11.81
N GLY A 9 -4.47 -7.73 11.92
CA GLY A 9 -5.37 -7.95 10.79
C GLY A 9 -5.12 -9.29 10.10
N ALA A 10 -4.70 -10.31 10.85
CA ALA A 10 -4.40 -11.65 10.31
C ALA A 10 -5.59 -12.33 9.64
N GLY A 11 -6.81 -11.84 9.90
CA GLY A 11 -8.02 -12.25 9.20
C GLY A 11 -8.07 -11.88 7.71
N SER A 12 -7.10 -11.12 7.20
CA SER A 12 -6.74 -11.05 5.78
C SER A 12 -6.03 -12.35 5.38
N VAL A 13 -6.79 -13.46 5.40
CA VAL A 13 -6.23 -14.83 5.41
C VAL A 13 -5.35 -15.10 4.21
N VAL A 14 -5.75 -14.68 3.01
CA VAL A 14 -4.99 -14.93 1.77
C VAL A 14 -3.63 -14.25 1.82
N PHE A 15 -3.60 -12.98 2.23
CA PHE A 15 -2.35 -12.22 2.34
C PHE A 15 -1.47 -12.76 3.48
N THR A 16 -2.07 -13.13 4.62
CA THR A 16 -1.39 -13.78 5.74
C THR A 16 -0.74 -15.10 5.31
N GLN A 17 -1.42 -15.91 4.49
CA GLN A 17 -0.85 -17.16 3.97
C GLN A 17 0.40 -16.92 3.12
N GLY A 18 0.35 -15.98 2.20
CA GLY A 18 1.49 -15.63 1.35
C GLY A 18 2.71 -15.19 2.17
N LEU A 19 2.51 -14.28 3.12
CA LEU A 19 3.57 -13.81 4.02
C LEU A 19 4.16 -14.93 4.87
N LEU A 20 3.33 -15.85 5.39
CA LEU A 20 3.80 -16.99 6.17
C LEU A 20 4.52 -18.03 5.30
N ALA A 21 4.06 -18.24 4.06
CA ALA A 21 4.73 -19.13 3.12
C ALA A 21 6.14 -18.63 2.79
N ASP A 22 6.32 -17.30 2.62
CA ASP A 22 7.62 -16.68 2.42
C ASP A 22 8.47 -16.72 3.70
N LEU A 23 7.89 -16.39 4.86
CA LEU A 23 8.60 -16.39 6.14
C LEU A 23 9.16 -17.76 6.49
N PHE A 24 8.35 -18.80 6.34
CA PHE A 24 8.72 -20.19 6.63
C PHE A 24 9.61 -20.84 5.56
N ALA A 25 9.90 -20.13 4.48
CA ALA A 25 10.89 -20.56 3.50
C ALA A 25 12.33 -20.28 3.94
N TYR A 26 12.54 -19.46 4.99
CA TYR A 26 13.87 -19.19 5.56
C TYR A 26 14.21 -20.18 6.68
N PRO A 27 15.18 -21.09 6.49
CA PRO A 27 15.56 -22.08 7.52
C PRO A 27 16.04 -21.42 8.82
N GLU A 28 16.65 -20.23 8.74
CA GLU A 28 17.15 -19.48 9.88
C GLU A 28 16.04 -18.95 10.79
N LEU A 29 14.79 -18.95 10.29
CA LEU A 29 13.61 -18.54 11.03
C LEU A 29 12.81 -19.73 11.59
N ASP A 30 13.33 -20.96 11.54
CA ASP A 30 12.70 -22.10 12.20
C ASP A 30 12.57 -21.83 13.71
N GLY A 31 11.40 -22.13 14.27
CA GLY A 31 11.09 -21.84 15.67
C GLY A 31 10.69 -20.40 15.98
N VAL A 32 10.58 -19.50 14.98
CA VAL A 32 10.08 -18.14 15.17
C VAL A 32 8.70 -18.13 15.85
N HIS A 33 8.45 -17.13 16.72
CA HIS A 33 7.12 -16.93 17.30
C HIS A 33 6.28 -16.03 16.39
N VAL A 34 5.19 -16.56 15.87
CA VAL A 34 4.18 -15.81 15.09
C VAL A 34 2.93 -15.64 15.96
N ALA A 35 2.59 -14.41 16.29
CA ALA A 35 1.37 -14.03 17.00
C ALA A 35 0.38 -13.44 15.97
N LEU A 36 -0.79 -14.07 15.84
CA LEU A 36 -1.86 -13.63 14.95
C LEU A 36 -2.90 -12.86 15.76
N HIS A 37 -3.30 -11.68 15.27
CA HIS A 37 -4.38 -10.89 15.88
C HIS A 37 -5.40 -10.49 14.82
N ASP A 38 -6.67 -10.71 15.14
CA ASP A 38 -7.81 -10.16 14.44
C ASP A 38 -8.98 -9.97 15.42
N ILE A 39 -9.87 -9.03 15.10
CA ILE A 39 -11.07 -8.78 15.89
C ILE A 39 -12.21 -9.76 15.56
N ASP A 40 -12.14 -10.41 14.39
CA ASP A 40 -13.09 -11.43 13.95
C ASP A 40 -12.58 -12.81 14.38
N PRO A 41 -13.27 -13.52 15.31
CA PRO A 41 -12.81 -14.79 15.84
C PRO A 41 -12.75 -15.90 14.77
N ASP A 42 -13.66 -15.89 13.79
CA ASP A 42 -13.72 -16.92 12.75
C ASP A 42 -12.57 -16.73 11.75
N ARG A 43 -12.30 -15.47 11.36
CA ARG A 43 -11.17 -15.14 10.53
C ARG A 43 -9.84 -15.45 11.22
N LEU A 44 -9.72 -15.14 12.52
CA LEU A 44 -8.55 -15.46 13.33
C LEU A 44 -8.31 -16.96 13.44
N ALA A 45 -9.37 -17.75 13.70
CA ALA A 45 -9.27 -19.20 13.74
C ALA A 45 -8.85 -19.80 12.39
N THR A 46 -9.39 -19.28 11.29
CA THR A 46 -9.03 -19.66 9.92
C THR A 46 -7.56 -19.35 9.63
N ALA A 47 -7.08 -18.15 10.00
CA ALA A 47 -5.68 -17.76 9.84
C ALA A 47 -4.72 -18.67 10.62
N LEU A 48 -5.06 -19.01 11.87
CA LEU A 48 -4.27 -19.94 12.70
C LEU A 48 -4.22 -21.34 12.09
N ALA A 49 -5.34 -21.85 11.59
CA ALA A 49 -5.40 -23.15 10.95
C ALA A 49 -4.55 -23.18 9.65
N ALA A 50 -4.63 -22.12 8.84
CA ALA A 50 -3.81 -21.94 7.65
C ALA A 50 -2.32 -21.90 8.02
N ALA A 51 -1.92 -21.12 9.03
CA ALA A 51 -0.54 -21.03 9.50
C ALA A 51 0.04 -22.40 9.92
N ARG A 52 -0.75 -23.21 10.65
CA ARG A 52 -0.35 -24.58 11.03
C ARG A 52 -0.12 -25.48 9.82
N ARG A 53 -0.98 -25.40 8.80
CA ARG A 53 -0.84 -26.18 7.57
C ARG A 53 0.38 -25.78 6.76
N ILE A 54 0.61 -24.47 6.61
CA ILE A 54 1.78 -23.94 5.91
C ILE A 54 3.07 -24.41 6.62
N ALA A 55 3.12 -24.28 7.96
CA ALA A 55 4.25 -24.75 8.75
C ALA A 55 4.51 -26.28 8.54
N ALA A 56 3.45 -27.08 8.54
CA ALA A 56 3.57 -28.52 8.29
C ALA A 56 4.10 -28.83 6.89
N VAL A 57 3.61 -28.15 5.86
CA VAL A 57 4.09 -28.32 4.47
C VAL A 57 5.55 -27.89 4.32
N ARG A 58 5.95 -26.79 4.97
CA ARG A 58 7.33 -26.29 4.97
C ARG A 58 8.27 -27.10 5.87
N GLY A 59 7.73 -27.96 6.73
CA GLY A 59 8.53 -28.80 7.66
C GLY A 59 9.16 -28.01 8.80
N VAL A 60 8.61 -26.82 9.14
CA VAL A 60 9.10 -25.95 10.22
C VAL A 60 8.21 -26.00 11.47
N LYS A 61 8.74 -25.59 12.61
CA LYS A 61 8.07 -25.67 13.91
C LYS A 61 7.97 -24.29 14.60
N PRO A 62 7.27 -23.30 14.00
CA PRO A 62 7.07 -22.02 14.62
C PRO A 62 6.21 -22.15 15.91
N VAL A 63 6.39 -21.22 16.85
CA VAL A 63 5.42 -21.02 17.91
C VAL A 63 4.27 -20.17 17.37
N LEU A 64 3.08 -20.75 17.27
CA LEU A 64 1.90 -20.07 16.73
C LEU A 64 0.91 -19.74 17.85
N THR A 65 0.58 -18.47 18.02
CA THR A 65 -0.43 -18.00 18.96
C THR A 65 -1.47 -17.13 18.26
N ALA A 66 -2.69 -17.11 18.78
CA ALA A 66 -3.79 -16.30 18.27
C ALA A 66 -4.42 -15.50 19.42
N HIS A 67 -4.64 -14.22 19.19
CA HIS A 67 -5.08 -13.27 20.21
C HIS A 67 -6.21 -12.38 19.68
N ALA A 68 -7.32 -12.31 20.43
CA ALA A 68 -8.39 -11.34 20.17
C ALA A 68 -8.01 -9.95 20.72
N ASP A 69 -7.18 -9.90 21.76
CA ASP A 69 -6.62 -8.65 22.29
C ASP A 69 -5.31 -8.30 21.58
N ARG A 70 -5.27 -7.07 21.03
CA ARG A 70 -4.11 -6.60 20.27
C ARG A 70 -2.87 -6.40 21.14
N ARG A 71 -3.04 -5.91 22.36
CA ARG A 71 -1.91 -5.67 23.27
C ARG A 71 -1.24 -6.96 23.71
N GLU A 72 -2.02 -8.02 23.94
CA GLU A 72 -1.47 -9.37 24.20
C GLU A 72 -0.67 -9.88 23.00
N ALA A 73 -1.21 -9.70 21.79
CA ALA A 73 -0.50 -10.07 20.58
C ALA A 73 0.83 -9.31 20.42
N LEU A 74 0.82 -7.99 20.68
CA LEU A 74 1.98 -7.09 20.52
C LEU A 74 3.04 -7.28 21.61
N SER A 75 2.69 -7.74 22.81
CA SER A 75 3.62 -7.82 23.95
C SER A 75 4.90 -8.59 23.58
N GLY A 76 6.04 -7.89 23.66
CA GLY A 76 7.34 -8.44 23.32
C GLY A 76 7.59 -8.75 21.85
N ALA A 77 6.85 -8.12 20.94
CA ALA A 77 7.08 -8.24 19.50
C ALA A 77 8.39 -7.53 19.06
N ASP A 78 9.15 -8.15 18.17
CA ASP A 78 10.28 -7.55 17.46
C ASP A 78 9.84 -6.90 16.15
N PHE A 79 8.78 -7.47 15.54
CA PHE A 79 8.19 -6.97 14.29
C PHE A 79 6.66 -7.00 14.40
N VAL A 80 6.04 -5.96 13.87
CA VAL A 80 4.58 -5.84 13.75
C VAL A 80 4.23 -5.66 12.28
N VAL A 81 3.46 -6.59 11.72
CA VAL A 81 2.95 -6.52 10.35
C VAL A 81 1.51 -6.06 10.41
N ASN A 82 1.22 -4.84 9.91
CA ASN A 82 -0.12 -4.28 9.85
C ASN A 82 -0.73 -4.43 8.46
N MET A 83 -1.89 -5.09 8.39
CA MET A 83 -2.64 -5.33 7.15
C MET A 83 -4.15 -5.10 7.31
N VAL A 84 -4.53 -4.24 8.25
CA VAL A 84 -5.94 -3.96 8.58
C VAL A 84 -6.61 -3.12 7.51
N GLN A 85 -7.84 -3.46 7.15
CA GLN A 85 -8.73 -2.65 6.32
C GLN A 85 -9.97 -2.27 7.11
N ILE A 86 -10.08 -0.99 7.48
CA ILE A 86 -11.21 -0.48 8.27
C ILE A 86 -12.48 -0.38 7.43
N GLY A 87 -13.53 -1.02 7.88
CA GLY A 87 -14.85 -1.02 7.26
C GLY A 87 -15.04 -1.99 6.09
N MET A 88 -13.95 -2.72 5.70
CA MET A 88 -14.02 -3.79 4.69
C MET A 88 -14.80 -3.39 3.42
N ALA A 89 -15.52 -4.33 2.81
CA ALA A 89 -16.33 -4.12 1.61
C ALA A 89 -17.36 -2.98 1.76
N ALA A 90 -18.05 -2.89 2.89
CA ALA A 90 -19.08 -1.88 3.10
C ALA A 90 -18.57 -0.45 3.01
N ALA A 91 -17.39 -0.16 3.59
CA ALA A 91 -16.79 1.16 3.47
C ALA A 91 -16.24 1.42 2.06
N THR A 92 -15.71 0.39 1.41
CA THR A 92 -15.25 0.48 0.01
C THR A 92 -16.41 0.80 -0.93
N HIS A 93 -17.56 0.15 -0.78
CA HIS A 93 -18.76 0.50 -1.55
C HIS A 93 -19.16 1.96 -1.36
N THR A 94 -19.12 2.47 -0.13
CA THR A 94 -19.38 3.90 0.15
C THR A 94 -18.40 4.81 -0.60
N ASP A 95 -17.09 4.46 -0.62
CA ASP A 95 -16.04 5.23 -1.32
C ASP A 95 -16.26 5.30 -2.84
N PHE A 96 -17.00 4.35 -3.41
CA PHE A 96 -17.32 4.33 -4.85
C PHE A 96 -18.70 4.89 -5.17
N GLU A 97 -19.74 4.46 -4.45
CA GLU A 97 -21.12 4.80 -4.76
C GLU A 97 -21.45 6.29 -4.53
N VAL A 98 -20.93 6.88 -3.46
CA VAL A 98 -21.20 8.30 -3.18
C VAL A 98 -20.55 9.19 -4.23
N PRO A 99 -19.23 9.07 -4.55
CA PRO A 99 -18.61 9.86 -5.62
C PRO A 99 -19.24 9.63 -7.00
N ALA A 100 -19.69 8.41 -7.31
CA ALA A 100 -20.33 8.11 -8.58
C ALA A 100 -21.63 8.92 -8.81
N ARG A 101 -22.39 9.26 -7.75
CA ARG A 101 -23.56 10.14 -7.82
C ARG A 101 -23.23 11.56 -8.27
N TYR A 102 -21.99 11.96 -8.07
CA TYR A 102 -21.43 13.25 -8.53
C TYR A 102 -20.79 13.17 -9.92
N GLY A 103 -20.76 11.98 -10.53
CA GLY A 103 -20.13 11.73 -11.82
C GLY A 103 -18.62 11.50 -11.73
N LEU A 104 -18.05 11.35 -10.52
CA LEU A 104 -16.66 10.96 -10.34
C LEU A 104 -16.45 9.49 -10.67
N ARG A 105 -15.39 9.21 -11.43
CA ARG A 105 -14.96 7.87 -11.78
C ARG A 105 -13.71 7.51 -10.99
N GLN A 106 -13.70 6.31 -10.45
CA GLN A 106 -12.55 5.73 -9.77
C GLN A 106 -12.34 4.31 -10.31
N THR A 107 -11.11 3.88 -10.41
CA THR A 107 -10.73 2.51 -10.76
C THR A 107 -10.46 1.70 -9.51
N ILE A 108 -9.52 2.13 -8.66
CA ILE A 108 -9.08 1.47 -7.42
C ILE A 108 -9.51 2.25 -6.16
N GLY A 109 -9.37 3.58 -6.14
CA GLY A 109 -9.86 4.46 -5.09
C GLY A 109 -9.32 4.19 -3.67
N ASP A 110 -8.17 3.55 -3.54
CA ASP A 110 -7.63 3.12 -2.25
C ASP A 110 -6.43 3.94 -1.77
N THR A 111 -5.87 4.81 -2.61
CA THR A 111 -4.57 5.46 -2.38
C THR A 111 -4.66 6.99 -2.47
N LEU A 112 -5.18 7.54 -3.54
CA LEU A 112 -5.40 8.97 -3.77
C LEU A 112 -6.82 9.16 -4.31
N GLY A 113 -7.20 10.41 -4.60
CA GLY A 113 -8.57 10.72 -4.94
C GLY A 113 -9.48 10.75 -3.72
N ILE A 114 -10.76 11.05 -3.94
CA ILE A 114 -11.71 11.18 -2.85
C ILE A 114 -11.90 9.89 -2.04
N GLY A 115 -11.85 8.72 -2.70
CA GLY A 115 -11.90 7.42 -2.03
C GLY A 115 -10.71 7.18 -1.12
N GLY A 116 -9.48 7.46 -1.62
CA GLY A 116 -8.25 7.36 -0.83
C GLY A 116 -8.25 8.29 0.38
N ILE A 117 -8.71 9.53 0.21
CA ILE A 117 -8.84 10.51 1.30
C ILE A 117 -9.71 9.96 2.43
N PHE A 118 -10.91 9.47 2.13
CA PHE A 118 -11.81 8.94 3.14
C PHE A 118 -11.35 7.60 3.72
N ARG A 119 -10.68 6.79 2.93
CA ARG A 119 -10.04 5.55 3.41
C ARG A 119 -8.95 5.84 4.44
N ALA A 120 -8.11 6.87 4.22
CA ALA A 120 -7.12 7.31 5.19
C ALA A 120 -7.78 7.79 6.48
N LEU A 121 -8.73 8.71 6.37
CA LEU A 121 -9.38 9.34 7.54
C LEU A 121 -10.09 8.33 8.44
N ARG A 122 -10.71 7.27 7.88
CA ARG A 122 -11.30 6.21 8.71
C ARG A 122 -10.27 5.21 9.27
N THR A 123 -9.07 5.15 8.68
CA THR A 123 -8.00 4.27 9.15
C THR A 123 -7.17 4.89 10.27
N PHE A 124 -7.03 6.21 10.29
CA PHE A 124 -6.20 6.93 11.25
C PHE A 124 -6.53 6.71 12.73
N PRO A 125 -7.80 6.64 13.18
CA PRO A 125 -8.11 6.32 14.57
C PRO A 125 -7.54 4.97 15.02
N PHE A 126 -7.61 3.97 14.15
CA PHE A 126 -7.00 2.66 14.39
C PHE A 126 -5.46 2.76 14.44
N LEU A 127 -4.82 3.46 13.51
CA LEU A 127 -3.37 3.63 13.48
C LEU A 127 -2.84 4.37 14.70
N LYS A 128 -3.58 5.39 15.19
CA LYS A 128 -3.25 6.09 16.43
C LYS A 128 -3.26 5.15 17.63
N ALA A 129 -4.30 4.31 17.74
CA ALA A 129 -4.40 3.34 18.80
C ALA A 129 -3.32 2.23 18.69
N LEU A 130 -3.06 1.75 17.46
CA LEU A 130 -1.97 0.78 17.23
C LEU A 130 -0.62 1.35 17.61
N GLY A 131 -0.32 2.59 17.20
CA GLY A 131 0.94 3.24 17.52
C GLY A 131 1.13 3.47 19.03
N ALA A 132 0.07 3.83 19.75
CA ALA A 132 0.10 3.94 21.21
C ALA A 132 0.38 2.60 21.88
N ASP A 133 -0.27 1.52 21.44
CA ASP A 133 -0.01 0.19 21.97
C ASP A 133 1.44 -0.27 21.71
N ILE A 134 1.96 -0.06 20.48
CA ILE A 134 3.36 -0.38 20.15
C ILE A 134 4.32 0.37 21.07
N ALA A 135 4.12 1.68 21.25
CA ALA A 135 4.98 2.51 22.10
C ALA A 135 5.02 2.04 23.55
N GLU A 136 3.93 1.41 24.04
CA GLU A 136 3.85 0.94 25.42
C GLU A 136 4.37 -0.50 25.60
N VAL A 137 4.02 -1.44 24.70
CA VAL A 137 4.28 -2.88 24.94
C VAL A 137 5.40 -3.49 24.09
N CYS A 138 5.85 -2.79 23.00
CA CYS A 138 6.97 -3.22 22.16
C CYS A 138 7.66 -2.04 21.46
N PRO A 139 8.19 -1.04 22.20
CA PRO A 139 8.68 0.24 21.64
C PRO A 139 9.84 0.08 20.64
N GLU A 140 10.57 -1.03 20.68
CA GLU A 140 11.70 -1.32 19.80
C GLU A 140 11.30 -2.08 18.53
N ALA A 141 10.02 -2.46 18.39
CA ALA A 141 9.55 -3.22 17.24
C ALA A 141 9.58 -2.40 15.94
N TRP A 142 9.87 -3.08 14.85
CA TRP A 142 9.64 -2.53 13.51
C TRP A 142 8.18 -2.67 13.12
N LEU A 143 7.51 -1.56 12.78
CA LEU A 143 6.18 -1.58 12.20
C LEU A 143 6.29 -1.64 10.66
N LEU A 144 5.90 -2.78 10.10
CA LEU A 144 5.85 -3.08 8.67
C LEU A 144 4.40 -2.90 8.20
N ASN A 145 4.11 -1.77 7.56
CA ASN A 145 2.74 -1.41 7.20
C ASN A 145 2.41 -1.79 5.76
N TYR A 146 1.37 -2.58 5.56
CA TYR A 146 0.79 -2.90 4.24
C TYR A 146 -0.55 -2.21 3.98
N THR A 147 -1.08 -1.49 4.97
CA THR A 147 -2.39 -0.84 4.85
C THR A 147 -2.32 0.42 3.99
N ASN A 148 -3.20 0.51 2.97
CA ASN A 148 -3.40 1.70 2.14
C ASN A 148 -4.42 2.67 2.77
N PRO A 149 -4.31 3.98 2.44
CA PRO A 149 -3.29 4.67 1.62
C PRO A 149 -1.90 4.69 2.27
N MET A 150 -0.93 4.07 1.61
CA MET A 150 0.39 3.80 2.21
C MET A 150 1.09 5.06 2.70
N ALA A 151 1.28 6.05 1.83
CA ALA A 151 2.04 7.26 2.15
C ALA A 151 1.35 8.10 3.24
N MET A 152 0.01 8.25 3.19
CA MET A 152 -0.76 8.95 4.22
C MET A 152 -0.67 8.23 5.57
N ASN A 153 -0.78 6.89 5.58
CA ASN A 153 -0.75 6.10 6.80
C ASN A 153 0.62 6.15 7.49
N VAL A 154 1.72 6.05 6.71
CA VAL A 154 3.08 6.12 7.26
C VAL A 154 3.39 7.54 7.78
N GLN A 155 2.95 8.59 7.05
CA GLN A 155 3.08 9.98 7.52
C GLN A 155 2.32 10.19 8.83
N TYR A 156 1.06 9.77 8.87
CA TYR A 156 0.21 9.90 10.07
C TYR A 156 0.78 9.15 11.28
N LEU A 157 1.29 7.93 11.10
CA LEU A 157 1.95 7.18 12.17
C LEU A 157 3.13 7.94 12.75
N GLY A 158 3.99 8.52 11.90
CA GLY A 158 5.12 9.34 12.35
C GLY A 158 4.69 10.59 13.12
N GLU A 159 3.71 11.33 12.60
CA GLU A 159 3.28 12.61 13.18
C GLU A 159 2.38 12.44 14.42
N ALA A 160 1.44 11.51 14.40
CA ALA A 160 0.46 11.34 15.46
C ALA A 160 0.93 10.46 16.63
N THR A 161 1.93 9.59 16.42
CA THR A 161 2.36 8.62 17.44
C THR A 161 3.84 8.73 17.80
N GLY A 162 4.63 9.45 17.00
CA GLY A 162 6.08 9.60 17.21
C GLY A 162 6.88 8.33 16.93
N LEU A 163 6.29 7.28 16.36
CA LEU A 163 7.01 6.07 15.99
C LEU A 163 8.05 6.36 14.91
N THR A 164 9.27 5.89 15.12
CA THR A 164 10.40 6.10 14.19
C THR A 164 10.79 4.85 13.40
N ARG A 165 10.46 3.67 13.89
CA ARG A 165 10.71 2.38 13.24
C ARG A 165 9.47 1.93 12.46
N VAL A 166 9.08 2.75 11.47
CA VAL A 166 7.95 2.48 10.58
C VAL A 166 8.44 2.43 9.15
N VAL A 167 8.05 1.42 8.41
CA VAL A 167 8.24 1.34 6.96
C VAL A 167 6.96 0.82 6.31
N GLY A 168 6.49 1.55 5.30
CA GLY A 168 5.41 1.09 4.45
C GLY A 168 5.95 0.19 3.34
N LEU A 169 5.29 -0.92 3.08
CA LEU A 169 5.73 -1.94 2.14
C LEU A 169 4.68 -2.16 1.06
N CYS A 170 5.12 -2.11 -0.18
CA CYS A 170 4.35 -2.44 -1.36
C CYS A 170 5.24 -3.17 -2.37
N HIS A 171 4.73 -4.20 -2.98
CA HIS A 171 5.46 -4.95 -4.01
C HIS A 171 5.37 -4.32 -5.41
N SER A 172 4.78 -3.13 -5.54
CA SER A 172 4.54 -2.46 -6.83
C SER A 172 5.81 -2.28 -7.67
N VAL A 173 6.93 -1.88 -7.04
CA VAL A 173 8.21 -1.74 -7.74
C VAL A 173 8.71 -3.08 -8.26
N TYR A 174 8.70 -4.11 -7.40
CA TYR A 174 9.14 -5.46 -7.75
C TYR A 174 8.38 -6.01 -8.96
N TRP A 175 7.06 -6.06 -8.87
CA TRP A 175 6.23 -6.63 -9.95
C TRP A 175 6.22 -5.77 -11.22
N THR A 176 6.36 -4.45 -11.08
CA THR A 176 6.52 -3.57 -12.26
C THR A 176 7.79 -3.91 -13.02
N VAL A 177 8.93 -4.00 -12.33
CA VAL A 177 10.20 -4.28 -13.00
C VAL A 177 10.25 -5.72 -13.52
N HIS A 178 9.70 -6.66 -12.78
CA HIS A 178 9.55 -8.05 -13.24
C HIS A 178 8.75 -8.12 -14.55
N GLY A 179 7.61 -7.41 -14.62
CA GLY A 179 6.81 -7.33 -15.85
C GLY A 179 7.53 -6.64 -17.00
N LEU A 180 8.29 -5.58 -16.73
CA LEU A 180 9.10 -4.88 -17.75
C LEU A 180 10.24 -5.77 -18.27
N ALA A 181 10.90 -6.52 -17.39
CA ALA A 181 11.95 -7.47 -17.77
C ALA A 181 11.40 -8.56 -18.71
N ALA A 182 10.23 -9.12 -18.38
CA ALA A 182 9.55 -10.09 -19.24
C ALA A 182 9.17 -9.49 -20.61
N LEU A 183 8.67 -8.25 -20.65
CA LEU A 183 8.32 -7.56 -21.90
C LEU A 183 9.52 -7.34 -22.83
N VAL A 184 10.69 -7.02 -22.27
CA VAL A 184 11.92 -6.85 -23.05
C VAL A 184 12.68 -8.15 -23.27
N GLY A 185 12.19 -9.29 -22.71
CA GLY A 185 12.80 -10.61 -22.86
C GLY A 185 14.18 -10.75 -22.17
N VAL A 186 14.33 -10.11 -21.00
CA VAL A 186 15.51 -10.20 -20.15
C VAL A 186 15.13 -10.91 -18.85
N PRO A 187 15.91 -11.90 -18.33
CA PRO A 187 15.68 -12.47 -17.01
C PRO A 187 15.69 -11.39 -15.92
N PHE A 188 14.74 -11.47 -14.98
CA PHE A 188 14.59 -10.43 -13.97
C PHE A 188 15.84 -10.28 -13.07
N ASP A 189 16.50 -11.39 -12.74
CA ASP A 189 17.72 -11.44 -11.93
C ASP A 189 18.95 -10.83 -12.61
N GLU A 190 18.91 -10.62 -13.93
CA GLU A 190 19.94 -9.93 -14.71
C GLU A 190 19.67 -8.43 -14.87
N VAL A 191 18.49 -7.95 -14.40
CA VAL A 191 18.13 -6.54 -14.53
C VAL A 191 18.66 -5.71 -13.36
N THR A 192 19.33 -4.60 -13.70
CA THR A 192 19.68 -3.56 -12.73
C THR A 192 18.67 -2.41 -12.83
N TYR A 193 18.09 -2.01 -11.72
CA TYR A 193 17.08 -0.95 -11.71
C TYR A 193 17.12 -0.07 -10.48
N VAL A 194 16.60 1.14 -10.63
CA VAL A 194 16.31 2.08 -9.55
C VAL A 194 14.93 2.67 -9.79
N ALA A 195 14.08 2.62 -8.77
CA ALA A 195 12.80 3.31 -8.77
C ALA A 195 12.72 4.25 -7.56
N ALA A 196 12.02 5.37 -7.72
CA ALA A 196 11.74 6.28 -6.62
C ALA A 196 10.55 7.20 -6.94
N GLY A 197 9.88 7.68 -5.89
CA GLY A 197 8.75 8.59 -6.00
C GLY A 197 7.86 8.53 -4.77
N VAL A 198 6.55 8.43 -4.98
CA VAL A 198 5.55 8.21 -3.93
C VAL A 198 4.85 6.88 -4.22
N ASN A 199 4.43 6.16 -3.21
CA ASN A 199 3.78 4.85 -3.38
C ASN A 199 2.68 4.88 -4.44
N HIS A 200 2.65 3.85 -5.29
CA HIS A 200 1.81 3.69 -6.47
C HIS A 200 2.03 4.72 -7.58
N GLN A 201 2.87 5.75 -7.37
CA GLN A 201 3.37 6.68 -8.39
C GLN A 201 4.88 6.94 -8.22
N ALA A 202 5.63 5.89 -7.90
CA ALA A 202 7.07 5.91 -8.09
C ALA A 202 7.40 5.68 -9.57
N TRP A 203 8.63 5.99 -9.95
CA TRP A 203 9.07 5.96 -11.34
C TRP A 203 10.29 5.07 -11.46
N VAL A 204 10.34 4.21 -12.47
CA VAL A 204 11.53 3.45 -12.82
C VAL A 204 12.54 4.43 -13.46
N LEU A 205 13.53 4.86 -12.68
CA LEU A 205 14.49 5.89 -13.08
C LEU A 205 15.67 5.31 -13.85
N ARG A 206 15.98 4.03 -13.58
CA ARG A 206 17.04 3.27 -14.23
C ARG A 206 16.54 1.87 -14.48
N PHE A 207 16.77 1.36 -15.67
CA PHE A 207 16.36 0.02 -16.09
C PHE A 207 17.37 -0.50 -17.12
N GLU A 208 18.29 -1.37 -16.69
CA GLU A 208 19.47 -1.78 -17.45
C GLU A 208 19.68 -3.28 -17.40
N HIS A 209 20.32 -3.81 -18.46
CA HIS A 209 20.86 -5.17 -18.51
C HIS A 209 22.31 -5.10 -18.99
N ALA A 210 23.23 -5.73 -18.26
CA ALA A 210 24.67 -5.72 -18.53
C ALA A 210 25.25 -4.32 -18.82
N GLY A 211 24.74 -3.28 -18.14
CA GLY A 211 25.13 -1.88 -18.31
C GLY A 211 24.50 -1.15 -19.51
N ALA A 212 23.66 -1.83 -20.31
CA ALA A 212 22.93 -1.21 -21.41
C ALA A 212 21.54 -0.77 -20.96
N ASP A 213 21.15 0.46 -21.31
CA ASP A 213 19.83 1.00 -21.05
C ASP A 213 18.73 0.26 -21.84
N LEU A 214 17.70 -0.20 -21.17
CA LEU A 214 16.57 -0.93 -21.74
C LEU A 214 15.38 0.00 -22.12
N TYR A 215 15.42 1.28 -21.77
CA TYR A 215 14.37 2.24 -22.12
C TYR A 215 14.13 2.38 -23.62
N PRO A 216 15.16 2.41 -24.51
CA PRO A 216 14.95 2.43 -25.95
C PRO A 216 14.04 1.28 -26.42
N ARG A 217 14.20 0.06 -25.88
CA ARG A 217 13.38 -1.10 -26.21
C ARG A 217 11.94 -0.96 -25.71
N LEU A 218 11.73 -0.38 -24.52
CA LEU A 218 10.38 -0.06 -24.02
C LEU A 218 9.68 0.96 -24.91
N HIS A 219 10.39 1.98 -25.40
CA HIS A 219 9.84 2.97 -26.33
C HIS A 219 9.51 2.35 -27.70
N GLU A 220 10.31 1.43 -28.20
CA GLU A 220 10.02 0.69 -29.44
C GLU A 220 8.74 -0.15 -29.29
N LEU A 221 8.60 -0.90 -28.19
CA LEU A 221 7.40 -1.66 -27.87
C LEU A 221 6.17 -0.75 -27.72
N ALA A 222 6.31 0.38 -27.03
CA ALA A 222 5.26 1.37 -26.90
C ALA A 222 4.84 1.98 -28.25
N GLY A 223 5.73 2.01 -29.24
CA GLY A 223 5.47 2.47 -30.61
C GLY A 223 4.79 1.43 -31.49
N SER A 224 5.18 0.17 -31.39
CA SER A 224 4.79 -0.93 -32.29
C SER A 224 3.59 -1.73 -31.79
N ASP A 225 3.44 -1.92 -30.49
CA ASP A 225 2.36 -2.74 -29.89
C ASP A 225 1.13 -1.88 -29.56
N GLU A 226 0.02 -2.13 -30.26
CA GLU A 226 -1.24 -1.41 -30.02
C GLU A 226 -1.84 -1.72 -28.63
N GLN A 227 -1.68 -2.94 -28.11
CA GLN A 227 -2.22 -3.30 -26.80
C GLN A 227 -1.50 -2.55 -25.68
N LEU A 228 -0.17 -2.41 -25.79
CA LEU A 228 0.62 -1.62 -24.85
C LEU A 228 0.29 -0.12 -24.94
N ARG A 229 0.09 0.39 -26.15
CA ARG A 229 -0.33 1.80 -26.36
C ARG A 229 -1.66 2.14 -25.69
N ARG A 230 -2.51 1.16 -25.47
CA ARG A 230 -3.80 1.30 -24.77
C ARG A 230 -3.71 1.13 -23.25
N ARG A 231 -2.51 1.23 -22.66
CA ARG A 231 -2.28 1.19 -21.23
C ARG A 231 -1.76 2.54 -20.74
N VAL A 232 -2.31 3.03 -19.61
CA VAL A 232 -1.94 4.33 -19.04
C VAL A 232 -0.43 4.44 -18.79
N ARG A 233 0.19 3.41 -18.22
CA ARG A 233 1.63 3.45 -17.92
C ARG A 233 2.50 3.62 -19.19
N PHE A 234 2.12 3.01 -20.31
CA PHE A 234 2.80 3.23 -21.59
C PHE A 234 2.48 4.60 -22.21
N ASP A 235 1.27 5.13 -21.99
CA ASP A 235 0.95 6.51 -22.39
C ASP A 235 1.80 7.52 -21.62
N MET A 236 1.97 7.30 -20.28
CA MET A 236 2.86 8.11 -19.44
C MET A 236 4.33 7.96 -19.85
N LEU A 237 4.83 6.75 -20.10
CA LEU A 237 6.19 6.52 -20.62
C LEU A 237 6.46 7.38 -21.86
N ARG A 238 5.56 7.35 -22.85
CA ARG A 238 5.74 8.12 -24.11
C ARG A 238 5.74 9.63 -23.90
N ARG A 239 4.98 10.13 -22.90
CA ARG A 239 4.80 11.57 -22.66
C ARG A 239 5.81 12.13 -21.65
N LEU A 240 6.14 11.36 -20.62
CA LEU A 240 6.97 11.80 -19.51
C LEU A 240 8.40 11.26 -19.59
N GLY A 241 8.65 10.25 -20.43
CA GLY A 241 9.96 9.62 -20.59
C GLY A 241 10.29 8.53 -19.57
N TYR A 242 9.42 8.28 -18.59
CA TYR A 242 9.64 7.32 -17.52
C TYR A 242 8.39 6.45 -17.27
N TYR A 243 8.63 5.21 -16.85
CA TYR A 243 7.56 4.25 -16.59
C TYR A 243 7.15 4.32 -15.12
N PRO A 244 5.86 4.53 -14.80
CA PRO A 244 5.39 4.54 -13.42
C PRO A 244 5.24 3.11 -12.88
N THR A 245 5.41 2.98 -11.57
CA THR A 245 5.15 1.72 -10.86
C THR A 245 3.66 1.46 -10.71
N GLU A 246 3.30 0.29 -10.17
CA GLU A 246 1.94 -0.19 -9.94
C GLU A 246 1.18 -0.48 -11.25
N THR A 247 -0.12 -0.30 -11.30
CA THR A 247 -0.97 -0.61 -12.46
C THR A 247 -1.38 0.63 -13.25
N SER A 248 -1.95 0.42 -14.44
CA SER A 248 -2.52 1.50 -15.25
C SER A 248 -3.75 2.12 -14.58
N GLU A 249 -4.48 1.31 -13.83
CA GLU A 249 -5.67 1.65 -13.09
C GLU A 249 -5.34 2.66 -11.98
N HIS A 250 -4.33 2.37 -11.15
CA HIS A 250 -3.81 3.32 -10.15
C HIS A 250 -3.27 4.60 -10.80
N SER A 251 -2.40 4.46 -11.81
CA SER A 251 -1.79 5.62 -12.46
C SER A 251 -2.82 6.58 -13.08
N ALA A 252 -4.00 6.08 -13.47
CA ALA A 252 -5.07 6.91 -14.03
C ALA A 252 -5.71 7.84 -13.01
N GLU A 253 -5.70 7.47 -11.72
CA GLU A 253 -6.36 8.20 -10.63
C GLU A 253 -5.54 9.37 -10.08
N TYR A 254 -4.22 9.37 -10.32
CA TYR A 254 -3.32 10.33 -9.67
C TYR A 254 -3.06 11.59 -10.51
N VAL A 255 -3.73 11.68 -11.65
CA VAL A 255 -3.56 12.76 -12.62
C VAL A 255 -4.92 13.24 -13.17
N PRO A 256 -5.03 14.49 -13.63
CA PRO A 256 -6.32 15.05 -14.07
C PRO A 256 -6.72 14.64 -15.50
N TRP A 257 -5.98 13.74 -16.17
CA TRP A 257 -6.00 13.62 -17.62
C TRP A 257 -6.95 12.54 -18.16
N TYR A 258 -7.17 11.46 -17.43
CA TYR A 258 -7.75 10.23 -17.98
C TYR A 258 -9.21 10.02 -17.59
N LEU A 259 -9.52 9.98 -16.29
CA LEU A 259 -10.84 9.53 -15.81
C LEU A 259 -11.99 10.48 -16.13
N LYS A 260 -11.71 11.77 -16.34
CA LYS A 260 -12.72 12.78 -16.65
C LYS A 260 -13.34 12.60 -18.03
N HIS A 261 -12.57 12.12 -19.01
CA HIS A 261 -12.94 12.10 -20.42
C HIS A 261 -13.35 10.69 -20.87
N ASP A 262 -14.58 10.51 -21.38
CA ASP A 262 -15.07 9.23 -21.92
C ASP A 262 -14.14 8.65 -22.98
N SER A 263 -13.64 9.51 -23.88
CA SER A 263 -12.72 9.11 -24.94
C SER A 263 -11.40 8.53 -24.41
N GLU A 264 -10.89 9.03 -23.28
CA GLU A 264 -9.67 8.50 -22.67
C GLU A 264 -9.93 7.20 -21.92
N VAL A 265 -11.06 7.10 -21.20
CA VAL A 265 -11.50 5.86 -20.55
C VAL A 265 -11.64 4.73 -21.57
N GLU A 266 -12.28 5.00 -22.72
CA GLU A 266 -12.43 4.04 -23.80
C GLU A 266 -11.08 3.72 -24.48
N ARG A 267 -10.30 4.74 -24.84
CA ARG A 267 -9.00 4.59 -25.51
C ARG A 267 -8.05 3.73 -24.69
N LEU A 268 -8.01 3.94 -23.38
CA LEU A 268 -7.09 3.27 -22.47
C LEU A 268 -7.71 2.05 -21.75
N ARG A 269 -8.97 1.72 -22.07
CA ARG A 269 -9.71 0.57 -21.52
C ARG A 269 -9.67 0.56 -19.98
N LEU A 270 -9.97 1.70 -19.35
CA LEU A 270 -9.95 1.82 -17.91
C LEU A 270 -11.19 1.16 -17.28
N PRO A 271 -11.01 0.16 -16.42
CA PRO A 271 -12.12 -0.52 -15.74
C PRO A 271 -12.60 0.32 -14.55
N ILE A 272 -13.65 1.10 -14.78
CA ILE A 272 -14.25 1.91 -13.70
C ILE A 272 -14.87 0.99 -12.64
N GLY A 273 -14.51 1.19 -11.37
CA GLY A 273 -14.99 0.39 -10.25
C GLY A 273 -14.28 -0.97 -10.09
N ASP A 274 -13.13 -1.16 -10.71
CA ASP A 274 -12.36 -2.43 -10.72
C ASP A 274 -12.12 -2.99 -9.30
N TYR A 275 -11.83 -2.11 -8.35
CA TYR A 275 -11.55 -2.52 -6.97
C TYR A 275 -12.74 -3.21 -6.28
N LEU A 276 -13.98 -2.93 -6.69
CA LEU A 276 -15.16 -3.63 -6.15
C LEU A 276 -15.14 -5.11 -6.54
N GLY A 277 -14.69 -5.43 -7.75
CA GLY A 277 -14.44 -6.79 -8.21
C GLY A 277 -13.32 -7.48 -7.41
N ILE A 278 -12.22 -6.77 -7.18
CA ILE A 278 -11.09 -7.28 -6.37
C ILE A 278 -11.54 -7.59 -4.94
N VAL A 279 -12.34 -6.71 -4.32
CA VAL A 279 -12.88 -6.94 -2.96
C VAL A 279 -13.76 -8.18 -2.94
N ALA A 280 -14.66 -8.34 -3.91
CA ALA A 280 -15.54 -9.51 -4.00
C ALA A 280 -14.72 -10.80 -4.19
N GLU A 281 -13.69 -10.78 -5.01
CA GLU A 281 -12.79 -11.95 -5.22
C GLU A 281 -12.02 -12.29 -3.94
N ASN A 282 -11.51 -11.31 -3.20
CA ASN A 282 -10.83 -11.54 -1.92
C ASN A 282 -11.76 -12.17 -0.88
N GLU A 283 -13.03 -11.80 -0.84
CA GLU A 283 -14.03 -12.43 0.04
C GLU A 283 -14.33 -13.86 -0.41
N ALA A 284 -14.46 -14.09 -1.71
CA ALA A 284 -14.65 -15.43 -2.27
C ALA A 284 -13.45 -16.36 -1.99
N GLU A 285 -12.22 -15.84 -2.08
CA GLU A 285 -11.00 -16.58 -1.76
C GLU A 285 -10.90 -16.93 -0.27
N TYR A 286 -11.26 -15.99 0.61
CA TYR A 286 -11.38 -16.30 2.04
C TYR A 286 -12.34 -17.46 2.28
N GLU A 287 -13.53 -17.45 1.65
CA GLU A 287 -14.50 -18.52 1.80
C GLU A 287 -14.02 -19.86 1.22
N ARG A 288 -13.27 -19.84 0.10
CA ARG A 288 -12.62 -21.06 -0.45
C ARG A 288 -11.62 -21.63 0.53
N THR A 289 -10.75 -20.78 1.07
CA THR A 289 -9.74 -21.18 2.08
C THR A 289 -10.40 -21.75 3.34
N ARG A 290 -11.43 -21.10 3.85
CA ARG A 290 -12.19 -21.57 5.03
C ARG A 290 -12.80 -22.95 4.80
N ARG A 291 -13.39 -23.20 3.62
CA ARG A 291 -13.95 -24.49 3.25
C ARG A 291 -12.89 -25.57 3.10
N ALA A 292 -11.77 -25.27 2.45
CA ALA A 292 -10.66 -26.19 2.28
C ALA A 292 -10.09 -26.63 3.64
N ILE A 293 -9.97 -25.67 4.60
CA ILE A 293 -9.56 -25.98 5.98
C ILE A 293 -10.59 -26.90 6.65
N ALA A 294 -11.86 -26.64 6.54
CA ALA A 294 -12.93 -27.45 7.17
C ALA A 294 -13.01 -28.87 6.57
N ALA A 295 -12.73 -29.01 5.28
CA ALA A 295 -12.73 -30.29 4.56
C ALA A 295 -11.38 -31.06 4.65
N ASP A 296 -10.40 -30.53 5.36
CA ASP A 296 -9.03 -31.05 5.45
C ASP A 296 -8.32 -31.18 4.08
N GLU A 297 -8.67 -30.28 3.15
CA GLU A 297 -8.05 -30.18 1.83
C GLU A 297 -6.72 -29.44 1.87
N PRO A 298 -5.76 -29.75 0.96
CA PRO A 298 -4.50 -29.02 0.86
C PRO A 298 -4.72 -27.53 0.56
N LEU A 299 -3.89 -26.67 1.16
CA LEU A 299 -3.82 -25.24 0.80
C LEU A 299 -2.63 -25.03 -0.13
N PRO A 300 -2.74 -24.07 -1.08
CA PRO A 300 -1.57 -23.62 -1.83
C PRO A 300 -0.56 -22.98 -0.87
N VAL A 301 0.73 -23.35 -1.02
CA VAL A 301 1.84 -22.80 -0.21
C VAL A 301 2.83 -22.15 -1.18
N GLU A 302 2.36 -21.11 -1.85
CA GLU A 302 3.18 -20.34 -2.79
C GLU A 302 3.66 -19.06 -2.10
N GLY A 303 4.93 -18.72 -2.29
CA GLY A 303 5.50 -17.45 -1.84
C GLY A 303 5.02 -16.32 -2.74
N THR A 304 4.96 -15.13 -2.18
CA THR A 304 4.51 -13.92 -2.88
C THR A 304 5.67 -12.96 -3.20
N GLY A 305 6.86 -13.22 -2.61
CA GLY A 305 8.03 -12.36 -2.76
C GLY A 305 7.91 -11.03 -2.00
N GLU A 306 7.02 -10.96 -1.01
CA GLU A 306 6.80 -9.76 -0.20
C GLU A 306 8.03 -9.35 0.62
N TYR A 307 8.15 -8.04 0.89
CA TYR A 307 9.33 -7.51 1.55
C TYR A 307 9.39 -7.77 3.06
N ALA A 308 8.25 -7.93 3.76
CA ALA A 308 8.28 -8.11 5.22
C ALA A 308 9.06 -9.36 5.65
N PRO A 309 8.86 -10.57 5.07
CA PRO A 309 9.70 -11.73 5.37
C PRO A 309 11.18 -11.51 5.10
N GLN A 310 11.50 -10.80 4.01
CA GLN A 310 12.87 -10.45 3.64
C GLN A 310 13.51 -9.49 4.65
N ILE A 311 12.78 -8.47 5.13
CA ILE A 311 13.23 -7.54 6.17
C ILE A 311 13.48 -8.28 7.48
N VAL A 312 12.53 -9.10 7.92
CA VAL A 312 12.66 -9.91 9.14
C VAL A 312 13.92 -10.78 9.07
N HIS A 313 14.09 -11.53 7.99
CA HIS A 313 15.26 -12.36 7.79
C HIS A 313 16.56 -11.54 7.81
N SER A 314 16.64 -10.43 7.07
CA SER A 314 17.83 -9.59 7.00
C SER A 314 18.21 -8.97 8.34
N VAL A 315 17.23 -8.48 9.11
CA VAL A 315 17.48 -7.89 10.43
C VAL A 315 17.97 -8.93 11.42
N LEU A 316 17.42 -10.15 11.39
CA LEU A 316 17.78 -11.21 12.33
C LEU A 316 19.10 -11.90 11.99
N THR A 317 19.43 -12.05 10.71
CA THR A 317 20.63 -12.78 10.27
C THR A 317 21.81 -11.88 9.91
N GLY A 318 21.57 -10.57 9.70
CA GLY A 318 22.56 -9.65 9.19
C GLY A 318 22.78 -9.75 7.66
N THR A 319 22.04 -10.62 6.96
CA THR A 319 22.15 -10.77 5.49
C THR A 319 21.68 -9.51 4.78
N PRO A 320 22.55 -8.78 4.05
CA PRO A 320 22.16 -7.53 3.44
C PRO A 320 21.24 -7.74 2.23
N ARG A 321 20.20 -6.91 2.13
CA ARG A 321 19.27 -6.85 0.97
C ARG A 321 18.88 -5.42 0.66
N THR A 322 18.44 -5.18 -0.57
CA THR A 322 17.74 -3.96 -0.96
C THR A 322 16.27 -4.28 -1.14
N VAL A 323 15.42 -3.55 -0.42
CA VAL A 323 13.97 -3.56 -0.58
C VAL A 323 13.48 -2.15 -0.91
N TYR A 324 12.29 -2.01 -1.47
CA TYR A 324 11.68 -0.70 -1.66
C TYR A 324 10.74 -0.40 -0.49
N GLY A 325 11.00 0.71 0.20
CA GLY A 325 10.27 1.09 1.41
C GLY A 325 9.71 2.50 1.32
N ASN A 326 8.52 2.66 1.89
CA ASN A 326 7.85 3.94 2.05
C ASN A 326 8.26 4.54 3.39
N VAL A 327 9.00 5.64 3.35
CA VAL A 327 9.64 6.27 4.50
C VAL A 327 9.54 7.78 4.41
N VAL A 328 9.67 8.46 5.57
CA VAL A 328 9.65 9.93 5.63
C VAL A 328 10.82 10.52 4.83
N ASN A 329 10.53 11.44 3.93
CA ASN A 329 11.53 12.18 3.15
C ASN A 329 12.31 13.15 4.04
N ARG A 330 13.52 12.77 4.37
CA ARG A 330 14.50 13.62 5.06
C ARG A 330 15.65 13.96 4.11
N GLY A 331 15.29 14.45 2.90
CA GLY A 331 16.25 14.76 1.84
C GLY A 331 16.66 13.55 1.00
N LEU A 332 15.88 12.47 1.04
CA LEU A 332 16.09 11.29 0.20
C LEU A 332 15.82 11.60 -1.28
N ILE A 333 14.73 12.33 -1.53
CA ILE A 333 14.40 12.92 -2.82
C ILE A 333 14.42 14.45 -2.63
N GLU A 334 15.43 15.12 -3.21
CA GLU A 334 15.78 16.51 -2.91
C GLU A 334 14.70 17.52 -3.31
N ASN A 335 14.01 17.28 -4.41
CA ASN A 335 13.01 18.19 -4.96
C ASN A 335 11.56 17.80 -4.63
N LEU A 336 11.36 16.95 -3.62
CA LEU A 336 10.09 16.69 -2.98
C LEU A 336 10.04 17.26 -1.56
N PRO A 337 8.86 17.60 -1.02
CA PRO A 337 8.70 18.15 0.31
C PRO A 337 9.35 17.29 1.39
N SER A 338 10.06 17.93 2.34
CA SER A 338 10.54 17.28 3.55
C SER A 338 9.35 16.97 4.46
N GLY A 339 9.35 15.78 5.08
CA GLY A 339 8.27 15.31 5.94
C GLY A 339 7.22 14.44 5.21
N GLY A 340 7.00 14.63 3.91
CA GLY A 340 6.17 13.73 3.12
C GLY A 340 6.80 12.32 3.03
N VAL A 341 5.98 11.31 2.74
CA VAL A 341 6.47 9.92 2.62
C VAL A 341 6.78 9.60 1.17
N VAL A 342 7.98 9.05 0.95
CA VAL A 342 8.49 8.67 -0.36
C VAL A 342 8.87 7.19 -0.42
N GLU A 343 8.74 6.59 -1.59
CA GLU A 343 9.16 5.23 -1.88
C GLU A 343 10.55 5.24 -2.50
N VAL A 344 11.52 4.61 -1.82
CA VAL A 344 12.94 4.60 -2.22
C VAL A 344 13.56 3.24 -1.92
N PRO A 345 14.70 2.89 -2.58
CA PRO A 345 15.49 1.74 -2.17
C PRO A 345 15.97 1.89 -0.72
N CYS A 346 15.84 0.84 0.06
CA CYS A 346 16.31 0.74 1.44
C CYS A 346 17.28 -0.43 1.57
N LEU A 347 18.47 -0.18 2.10
CA LEU A 347 19.37 -1.24 2.53
C LEU A 347 18.87 -1.81 3.86
N VAL A 348 18.72 -3.13 3.95
CA VAL A 348 18.29 -3.84 5.15
C VAL A 348 19.34 -4.85 5.56
N ASP A 349 19.78 -4.80 6.80
CA ASP A 349 20.71 -5.74 7.42
C ASP A 349 20.47 -5.78 8.94
N GLY A 350 21.38 -6.37 9.72
CA GLY A 350 21.31 -6.45 11.18
C GLY A 350 21.20 -5.11 11.92
N THR A 351 21.34 -3.98 11.24
CA THR A 351 21.15 -2.63 11.80
C THR A 351 19.75 -2.06 11.52
N GLY A 352 18.89 -2.81 10.80
CA GLY A 352 17.53 -2.41 10.46
C GLY A 352 17.37 -1.91 9.03
N VAL A 353 16.32 -1.11 8.80
CA VAL A 353 15.96 -0.55 7.48
C VAL A 353 16.58 0.84 7.32
N ARG A 354 17.41 1.02 6.32
CA ARG A 354 18.13 2.27 6.03
C ARG A 354 17.82 2.76 4.61
N PRO A 355 17.01 3.82 4.46
CA PRO A 355 16.69 4.37 3.14
C PRO A 355 17.92 4.99 2.48
N THR A 356 17.99 4.89 1.15
CA THR A 356 19.06 5.45 0.33
C THR A 356 18.64 6.77 -0.31
N ARG A 357 19.58 7.71 -0.41
CA ARG A 357 19.34 8.99 -1.11
C ARG A 357 19.33 8.77 -2.61
N ILE A 358 18.32 9.35 -3.27
CA ILE A 358 18.14 9.27 -4.74
C ILE A 358 18.63 10.53 -5.44
N GLY A 359 18.59 11.69 -4.76
CA GLY A 359 18.80 13.00 -5.38
C GLY A 359 17.49 13.58 -5.91
N ALA A 360 17.56 14.40 -6.96
CA ALA A 360 16.38 15.02 -7.54
C ALA A 360 15.71 14.12 -8.59
N LEU A 361 14.39 14.01 -8.54
CA LEU A 361 13.59 13.44 -9.64
C LEU A 361 13.62 14.36 -10.87
N PRO A 362 13.43 13.83 -12.10
CA PRO A 362 13.10 14.65 -13.26
C PRO A 362 11.95 15.63 -12.95
N PRO A 363 12.03 16.90 -13.40
CA PRO A 363 11.09 17.95 -12.97
C PRO A 363 9.62 17.64 -13.19
N GLN A 364 9.29 16.99 -14.32
CA GLN A 364 7.91 16.61 -14.66
C GLN A 364 7.36 15.55 -13.70
N LEU A 365 8.20 14.62 -13.25
CA LEU A 365 7.81 13.57 -12.29
C LEU A 365 7.66 14.15 -10.88
N ALA A 366 8.60 15.01 -10.48
CA ALA A 366 8.54 15.72 -9.21
C ALA A 366 7.29 16.62 -9.11
N ALA A 367 6.85 17.23 -10.22
CA ALA A 367 5.63 18.05 -10.23
C ALA A 367 4.38 17.21 -9.88
N LEU A 368 4.25 16.02 -10.47
CA LEU A 368 3.16 15.11 -10.18
C LEU A 368 3.22 14.58 -8.73
N ASN A 369 4.38 14.14 -8.28
CA ASN A 369 4.55 13.65 -6.92
C ASN A 369 4.36 14.76 -5.86
N ARG A 370 4.68 16.02 -6.15
CA ARG A 370 4.40 17.14 -5.23
C ARG A 370 2.91 17.38 -5.07
N ALA A 371 2.12 17.32 -6.15
CA ALA A 371 0.67 17.43 -6.07
C ALA A 371 0.09 16.34 -5.15
N TYR A 372 0.53 15.09 -5.34
CA TYR A 372 0.17 13.95 -4.53
C TYR A 372 0.52 14.17 -3.04
N LEU A 373 1.76 14.55 -2.73
CA LEU A 373 2.20 14.79 -1.36
C LEU A 373 1.47 15.96 -0.69
N SER A 374 1.03 16.97 -1.46
CA SER A 374 0.24 18.10 -0.92
C SER A 374 -1.13 17.63 -0.46
N VAL A 375 -1.78 16.71 -1.19
CA VAL A 375 -3.03 16.09 -0.74
C VAL A 375 -2.81 15.28 0.53
N ASN A 376 -1.75 14.47 0.57
CA ASN A 376 -1.42 13.67 1.75
C ASN A 376 -1.23 14.53 3.01
N ASP A 377 -0.47 15.62 2.90
CA ASP A 377 -0.24 16.55 4.01
C ASP A 377 -1.56 17.12 4.55
N LEU A 378 -2.46 17.56 3.66
CA LEU A 378 -3.77 18.07 4.05
C LEU A 378 -4.65 17.02 4.72
N VAL A 379 -4.63 15.78 4.25
CA VAL A 379 -5.39 14.67 4.86
C VAL A 379 -4.85 14.33 6.25
N VAL A 380 -3.53 14.28 6.40
CA VAL A 380 -2.90 14.02 7.71
C VAL A 380 -3.20 15.17 8.68
N ARG A 381 -3.09 16.43 8.24
CA ARG A 381 -3.44 17.59 9.05
C ARG A 381 -4.91 17.58 9.48
N ALA A 382 -5.84 17.23 8.58
CA ALA A 382 -7.25 17.11 8.93
C ALA A 382 -7.44 16.22 10.16
N ALA A 383 -6.72 15.10 10.23
CA ALA A 383 -6.83 14.15 11.33
C ALA A 383 -6.01 14.55 12.57
N VAL A 384 -4.81 15.11 12.41
CA VAL A 384 -3.93 15.50 13.53
C VAL A 384 -4.51 16.72 14.26
N GLU A 385 -5.01 17.70 13.50
CA GLU A 385 -5.60 18.93 14.03
C GLU A 385 -7.12 18.81 14.33
N ASP A 386 -7.73 17.68 13.94
CA ASP A 386 -9.19 17.40 14.01
C ASP A 386 -10.01 18.50 13.33
N ASP A 387 -9.50 19.03 12.19
CA ASP A 387 -10.07 20.16 11.46
C ASP A 387 -10.66 19.73 10.10
N PRO A 388 -12.01 19.76 9.95
CA PRO A 388 -12.69 19.32 8.73
C PRO A 388 -12.42 20.23 7.52
N ARG A 389 -11.89 21.47 7.72
CA ARG A 389 -11.51 22.35 6.61
C ARG A 389 -10.39 21.75 5.78
N HIS A 390 -9.41 21.10 6.41
CA HIS A 390 -8.31 20.44 5.70
C HIS A 390 -8.77 19.27 4.83
N LEU A 391 -9.82 18.55 5.23
CA LEU A 391 -10.46 17.53 4.39
C LEU A 391 -10.97 18.13 3.07
N ARG A 392 -11.70 19.26 3.14
CA ARG A 392 -12.19 19.95 1.93
C ARG A 392 -11.04 20.49 1.08
N HIS A 393 -9.99 21.03 1.71
CA HIS A 393 -8.79 21.48 1.00
C HIS A 393 -8.10 20.32 0.28
N ALA A 394 -8.00 19.14 0.92
CA ALA A 394 -7.45 17.96 0.29
C ALA A 394 -8.25 17.55 -0.95
N ALA A 395 -9.58 17.47 -0.81
CA ALA A 395 -10.47 17.10 -1.91
C ALA A 395 -10.41 18.08 -3.09
N MET A 396 -10.35 19.40 -2.82
CA MET A 396 -10.28 20.42 -3.88
C MET A 396 -8.90 20.54 -4.53
N THR A 397 -7.83 20.02 -3.90
CA THR A 397 -6.48 20.00 -4.47
C THR A 397 -6.12 18.65 -5.08
N ASP A 398 -6.94 17.64 -4.85
CA ASP A 398 -6.76 16.33 -5.50
C ASP A 398 -6.91 16.43 -7.02
N PRO A 399 -5.90 15.99 -7.82
CA PRO A 399 -5.89 16.23 -9.25
C PRO A 399 -7.10 15.68 -10.00
N ALA A 400 -7.57 14.48 -9.66
CA ALA A 400 -8.70 13.83 -10.34
C ALA A 400 -10.03 14.47 -9.93
N THR A 401 -10.24 14.73 -8.64
CA THR A 401 -11.46 15.35 -8.11
C THR A 401 -11.61 16.79 -8.63
N ALA A 402 -10.53 17.59 -8.54
CA ALA A 402 -10.51 18.97 -9.01
C ALA A 402 -10.75 19.10 -10.52
N ALA A 403 -10.28 18.15 -11.31
CA ALA A 403 -10.53 18.14 -12.76
C ALA A 403 -11.99 17.83 -13.10
N ALA A 404 -12.69 17.08 -12.27
CA ALA A 404 -14.02 16.55 -12.57
C ALA A 404 -15.18 17.44 -12.08
N LEU A 405 -15.00 18.15 -10.94
CA LEU A 405 -16.08 18.82 -10.24
C LEU A 405 -15.79 20.30 -9.96
N PRO A 406 -16.82 21.19 -9.99
CA PRO A 406 -16.75 22.53 -9.40
C PRO A 406 -16.57 22.48 -7.88
N VAL A 407 -16.00 23.54 -7.27
CA VAL A 407 -15.64 23.57 -5.86
C VAL A 407 -16.82 23.31 -4.92
N GLU A 408 -17.99 23.92 -5.18
CA GLU A 408 -19.21 23.70 -4.40
C GLU A 408 -19.63 22.23 -4.40
N ARG A 409 -19.54 21.56 -5.56
CA ARG A 409 -19.86 20.14 -5.71
C ARG A 409 -18.87 19.24 -4.97
N ILE A 410 -17.59 19.65 -4.90
CA ILE A 410 -16.56 18.94 -4.10
C ILE A 410 -16.93 19.03 -2.61
N PHE A 411 -17.36 20.19 -2.14
CA PHE A 411 -17.74 20.38 -0.73
C PHE A 411 -18.98 19.58 -0.36
N GLU A 412 -20.02 19.59 -1.22
CA GLU A 412 -21.21 18.76 -1.05
C GLU A 412 -20.84 17.26 -1.00
N LEU A 413 -19.96 16.81 -1.88
CA LEU A 413 -19.45 15.44 -1.90
C LEU A 413 -18.73 15.08 -0.59
N CYS A 414 -17.89 15.96 -0.07
CA CYS A 414 -17.21 15.75 1.21
C CYS A 414 -18.25 15.59 2.35
N ASP A 415 -19.27 16.44 2.38
CA ASP A 415 -20.32 16.37 3.41
C ASP A 415 -21.15 15.08 3.31
N ASP A 416 -21.45 14.63 2.10
CA ASP A 416 -22.17 13.37 1.88
C ASP A 416 -21.34 12.17 2.31
N LEU A 417 -20.04 12.16 2.01
CA LEU A 417 -19.12 11.11 2.46
C LEU A 417 -18.91 11.13 3.98
N VAL A 418 -18.83 12.31 4.60
CA VAL A 418 -18.78 12.44 6.07
C VAL A 418 -20.02 11.82 6.69
N ARG A 419 -21.23 12.10 6.17
CA ARG A 419 -22.47 11.49 6.67
C ARG A 419 -22.49 9.97 6.45
N ALA A 420 -22.04 9.50 5.29
CA ALA A 420 -22.06 8.09 4.93
C ALA A 420 -21.07 7.24 5.75
N HIS A 421 -19.89 7.78 6.06
CA HIS A 421 -18.90 7.10 6.90
C HIS A 421 -19.23 7.20 8.40
N GLY A 422 -19.84 8.31 8.84
CA GLY A 422 -20.33 8.50 10.20
C GLY A 422 -19.28 8.20 11.27
N ASP A 423 -19.57 7.26 12.15
CA ASP A 423 -18.75 6.92 13.31
C ASP A 423 -17.36 6.31 12.98
N ARG A 424 -17.10 5.97 11.73
CA ARG A 424 -15.77 5.54 11.29
C ARG A 424 -14.76 6.69 11.25
N LEU A 425 -15.25 7.95 11.21
CA LEU A 425 -14.40 9.16 11.23
C LEU A 425 -14.22 9.70 12.65
N GLN A 426 -13.14 10.43 12.87
CA GLN A 426 -12.92 11.18 14.11
C GLN A 426 -14.05 12.18 14.37
N PRO A 427 -14.40 12.46 15.65
CA PRO A 427 -15.53 13.33 15.99
C PRO A 427 -15.49 14.72 15.37
N GLY A 428 -14.34 15.41 15.37
CA GLY A 428 -14.22 16.75 14.80
C GLY A 428 -14.37 16.77 13.27
N LEU A 429 -13.98 15.68 12.58
CA LEU A 429 -14.15 15.56 11.13
C LEU A 429 -15.60 15.30 10.69
N ARG A 430 -16.50 14.98 11.63
CA ARG A 430 -17.93 14.77 11.33
C ARG A 430 -18.73 16.07 11.22
N ALA A 431 -18.11 17.21 11.55
CA ALA A 431 -18.77 18.50 11.42
C ALA A 431 -19.00 18.81 9.93
N VAL A 432 -20.27 18.92 9.55
CA VAL A 432 -20.66 19.44 8.25
C VAL A 432 -20.45 20.95 8.28
N LEU A 433 -19.48 21.42 7.55
CA LEU A 433 -19.24 22.84 7.39
C LEU A 433 -20.26 23.34 6.35
N GLY A 434 -21.17 24.20 6.74
CA GLY A 434 -22.06 24.85 5.78
C GLY A 434 -21.31 25.53 4.61
N PRO A 435 -22.00 25.97 3.56
CA PRO A 435 -21.40 26.59 2.38
C PRO A 435 -20.56 27.81 2.73
#